data_ac1dea047123880bfbfe740cc47306a9
#
_entry.id   ac1dea047123880bfbfe740cc47306a9
#
_cell.length_a   1.000
_cell.length_b   1.000
_cell.length_c   1.000
_cell.angle_alpha   90.00
_cell.angle_beta   90.00
_cell.angle_gamma   90.00
#
_symmetry.space_group_name_H-M   'P 1'
#
loop_
_entity.id
_entity.type
_entity.pdbx_description
1 polymer ?
#
loop_
_entity_poly.entity_id
_entity_poly.type
_entity_poly.pdbx_seq_one_letter_code
_entity_poly.pdbx_strand_id
1 'polypeptide(L)'
;LEDLTPLKAIGVTGLRMDYHISNQQIADWSHQLKISLNASTITPKDIDELKEAEADFSQIEAWHNYYPRPETGLDKEWYQKKNQWLKIQGLLVQGFVPGDTELRGPLYQGLPTLEEHRGVHPLAGALDLLASNTDIVYIGDAGLSENVQEQFASFQKEQTVLLHTEPVDEEFYEYILGKHTNRQDDARDVIRSADARFREIPPIPARNTATRMKGSITLDNEKYLRYMGEIQLTKYDLPADEKVNVVAKVIKEELPLINQIKAGMNYQFIRKEGR
;
A
#
# COMPACT_ATOMS: atom_id res chain seq x y z
N LEU A 1 -21.62 -8.92 -29.10
CA LEU A 1 -21.87 -10.17 -28.36
C LEU A 1 -23.33 -10.16 -27.94
N GLU A 2 -24.17 -11.00 -28.53
CA GLU A 2 -25.61 -11.04 -28.18
C GLU A 2 -25.93 -12.19 -27.19
N ASP A 3 -25.08 -13.23 -27.17
CA ASP A 3 -25.24 -14.41 -26.32
C ASP A 3 -24.02 -14.65 -25.44
N LEU A 4 -24.22 -14.73 -24.11
CA LEU A 4 -23.18 -15.01 -23.12
C LEU A 4 -23.00 -16.50 -22.82
N THR A 5 -23.85 -17.38 -23.35
CA THR A 5 -23.84 -18.82 -23.08
C THR A 5 -22.47 -19.47 -23.41
N PRO A 6 -21.81 -19.17 -24.53
CA PRO A 6 -20.50 -19.72 -24.83
C PRO A 6 -19.42 -19.32 -23.83
N LEU A 7 -19.46 -18.06 -23.31
CA LEU A 7 -18.51 -17.57 -22.32
C LEU A 7 -18.70 -18.28 -20.98
N LYS A 8 -19.96 -18.44 -20.55
CA LYS A 8 -20.28 -19.18 -19.33
C LYS A 8 -19.85 -20.64 -19.42
N ALA A 9 -20.02 -21.27 -20.57
CA ALA A 9 -19.64 -22.67 -20.80
C ALA A 9 -18.14 -22.92 -20.61
N ILE A 10 -17.29 -21.93 -20.89
CA ILE A 10 -15.83 -22.00 -20.67
C ILE A 10 -15.40 -21.44 -19.30
N GLY A 11 -16.33 -21.13 -18.41
CA GLY A 11 -16.05 -20.72 -17.03
C GLY A 11 -15.81 -19.22 -16.82
N VAL A 12 -16.17 -18.35 -17.79
CA VAL A 12 -16.12 -16.89 -17.60
C VAL A 12 -17.14 -16.47 -16.57
N THR A 13 -16.71 -15.76 -15.52
CA THR A 13 -17.53 -15.30 -14.41
C THR A 13 -17.80 -13.80 -14.42
N GLY A 14 -17.07 -13.03 -15.20
CA GLY A 14 -17.24 -11.59 -15.32
C GLY A 14 -16.67 -11.03 -16.61
N LEU A 15 -17.15 -9.86 -17.00
CA LEU A 15 -16.75 -9.16 -18.22
C LEU A 15 -16.34 -7.73 -17.89
N ARG A 16 -15.21 -7.30 -18.41
CA ARG A 16 -14.83 -5.89 -18.39
C ARG A 16 -15.39 -5.22 -19.64
N MET A 17 -16.19 -4.17 -19.41
CA MET A 17 -16.75 -3.37 -20.48
C MET A 17 -15.74 -2.32 -20.92
N ASP A 18 -15.56 -2.25 -22.22
CA ASP A 18 -14.77 -1.23 -22.88
C ASP A 18 -15.70 -0.47 -23.88
N TYR A 19 -15.16 0.14 -24.92
CA TYR A 19 -15.93 0.97 -25.84
C TYR A 19 -17.03 0.20 -26.61
N HIS A 20 -18.08 0.91 -27.04
CA HIS A 20 -19.12 0.45 -27.97
C HIS A 20 -20.21 -0.51 -27.42
N ILE A 21 -20.34 -0.64 -26.12
CA ILE A 21 -21.45 -1.42 -25.52
C ILE A 21 -22.44 -0.43 -24.90
N SER A 22 -23.75 -0.59 -25.22
CA SER A 22 -24.78 0.27 -24.70
C SER A 22 -25.05 0.00 -23.21
N ASN A 23 -25.50 1.02 -22.47
CA ASN A 23 -25.86 0.87 -21.05
C ASN A 23 -27.03 -0.12 -20.86
N GLN A 24 -27.97 -0.20 -21.84
CA GLN A 24 -29.02 -1.24 -21.84
C GLN A 24 -28.43 -2.65 -21.87
N GLN A 25 -27.47 -2.90 -22.75
CA GLN A 25 -26.82 -4.21 -22.87
C GLN A 25 -26.00 -4.56 -21.61
N ILE A 26 -25.32 -3.57 -21.03
CA ILE A 26 -24.62 -3.73 -19.75
C ILE A 26 -25.60 -4.11 -18.65
N ALA A 27 -26.74 -3.44 -18.57
CA ALA A 27 -27.79 -3.77 -17.62
C ALA A 27 -28.31 -5.21 -17.79
N ASP A 28 -28.63 -5.62 -19.01
CA ASP A 28 -29.09 -6.98 -19.28
C ASP A 28 -28.04 -8.05 -18.88
N TRP A 29 -26.76 -7.77 -19.09
CA TRP A 29 -25.67 -8.68 -18.72
C TRP A 29 -25.36 -8.70 -17.25
N SER A 30 -25.63 -7.62 -16.52
CA SER A 30 -25.43 -7.55 -15.06
C SER A 30 -26.23 -8.59 -14.31
N HIS A 31 -27.39 -9.02 -14.83
CA HIS A 31 -28.19 -10.11 -14.28
C HIS A 31 -27.59 -11.51 -14.51
N GLN A 32 -26.52 -11.62 -15.25
CA GLN A 32 -25.98 -12.89 -15.68
C GLN A 32 -24.51 -13.13 -15.28
N LEU A 33 -23.70 -12.07 -15.26
CA LEU A 33 -22.25 -12.10 -14.97
C LEU A 33 -21.87 -10.85 -14.18
N LYS A 34 -20.73 -10.90 -13.52
CA LYS A 34 -20.11 -9.68 -13.00
C LYS A 34 -19.70 -8.76 -14.15
N ILE A 35 -19.94 -7.47 -13.98
CA ILE A 35 -19.61 -6.44 -14.95
C ILE A 35 -18.61 -5.46 -14.33
N SER A 36 -17.52 -5.23 -15.02
CA SER A 36 -16.53 -4.22 -14.62
C SER A 36 -16.58 -3.06 -15.60
N LEU A 37 -16.99 -1.90 -15.12
CA LEU A 37 -17.01 -0.65 -15.90
C LEU A 37 -15.66 0.04 -15.83
N ASN A 38 -15.30 0.81 -16.86
CA ASN A 38 -14.10 1.64 -16.80
C ASN A 38 -14.30 2.82 -15.85
N ALA A 39 -13.70 2.74 -14.66
CA ALA A 39 -13.83 3.73 -13.60
C ALA A 39 -13.43 5.15 -14.03
N SER A 40 -12.48 5.28 -14.98
CA SER A 40 -11.98 6.58 -15.43
C SER A 40 -12.94 7.29 -16.39
N THR A 41 -13.75 6.54 -17.16
CA THR A 41 -14.59 7.10 -18.22
C THR A 41 -16.08 7.17 -17.91
N ILE A 42 -16.57 6.32 -16.97
CA ILE A 42 -17.99 6.32 -16.60
C ILE A 42 -18.43 7.67 -16.04
N THR A 43 -19.59 8.13 -16.49
CA THR A 43 -20.18 9.42 -16.15
C THR A 43 -21.46 9.30 -15.29
N PRO A 44 -21.94 10.37 -14.66
CA PRO A 44 -23.24 10.39 -14.00
C PRO A 44 -24.39 9.96 -14.93
N LYS A 45 -24.34 10.39 -16.20
CA LYS A 45 -25.35 10.01 -17.20
C LYS A 45 -25.37 8.49 -17.42
N ASP A 46 -24.21 7.83 -17.51
CA ASP A 46 -24.15 6.37 -17.67
C ASP A 46 -24.79 5.66 -16.47
N ILE A 47 -24.52 6.17 -15.25
CA ILE A 47 -25.11 5.61 -14.03
C ILE A 47 -26.63 5.77 -14.03
N ASP A 48 -27.16 6.92 -14.46
CA ASP A 48 -28.60 7.16 -14.52
C ASP A 48 -29.24 6.25 -15.58
N GLU A 49 -28.64 6.12 -16.77
CA GLU A 49 -29.11 5.20 -17.81
C GLU A 49 -29.08 3.71 -17.35
N LEU A 50 -28.05 3.30 -16.60
CA LEU A 50 -27.99 1.95 -16.03
C LEU A 50 -29.08 1.70 -14.99
N LYS A 51 -29.42 2.72 -14.16
CA LYS A 51 -30.53 2.64 -13.20
C LYS A 51 -31.89 2.56 -13.91
N GLU A 52 -32.09 3.38 -14.95
CA GLU A 52 -33.31 3.35 -15.78
C GLU A 52 -33.49 1.99 -16.50
N ALA A 53 -32.38 1.36 -16.89
CA ALA A 53 -32.36 0.03 -17.51
C ALA A 53 -32.43 -1.11 -16.47
N GLU A 54 -32.65 -0.82 -15.19
CA GLU A 54 -32.77 -1.79 -14.09
C GLU A 54 -31.53 -2.70 -13.93
N ALA A 55 -30.33 -2.17 -14.14
CA ALA A 55 -29.07 -2.92 -13.95
C ALA A 55 -28.90 -3.44 -12.52
N ASP A 56 -28.37 -4.65 -12.36
CA ASP A 56 -28.02 -5.20 -11.05
C ASP A 56 -26.68 -4.63 -10.54
N PHE A 57 -26.74 -3.53 -9.79
CA PHE A 57 -25.57 -2.87 -9.23
C PHE A 57 -24.79 -3.73 -8.23
N SER A 58 -25.35 -4.82 -7.71
CA SER A 58 -24.60 -5.77 -6.87
C SER A 58 -23.57 -6.59 -7.67
N GLN A 59 -23.73 -6.63 -8.99
CA GLN A 59 -22.85 -7.32 -9.93
C GLN A 59 -21.96 -6.34 -10.73
N ILE A 60 -22.05 -5.03 -10.46
CA ILE A 60 -21.29 -4.03 -11.19
C ILE A 60 -20.16 -3.49 -10.32
N GLU A 61 -18.95 -3.47 -10.88
CA GLU A 61 -17.72 -2.95 -10.29
C GLU A 61 -17.12 -1.85 -11.17
N ALA A 62 -16.28 -0.99 -10.61
CA ALA A 62 -15.57 0.04 -11.33
C ALA A 62 -14.06 -0.23 -11.31
N TRP A 63 -13.46 -0.49 -12.45
CA TRP A 63 -12.04 -0.80 -12.58
C TRP A 63 -11.30 0.35 -13.24
N HIS A 64 -10.32 0.89 -12.53
CA HIS A 64 -9.34 1.77 -13.16
C HIS A 64 -8.44 0.99 -14.12
N ASN A 65 -7.82 1.71 -15.05
CA ASN A 65 -6.79 1.14 -15.90
C ASN A 65 -5.44 1.11 -15.16
N TYR A 66 -4.52 0.29 -15.64
CA TYR A 66 -3.09 0.49 -15.44
C TYR A 66 -2.51 1.25 -16.64
N TYR A 67 -1.43 1.97 -16.40
CA TYR A 67 -0.85 2.88 -17.39
C TYR A 67 0.60 2.48 -17.70
N PRO A 68 0.84 1.76 -18.83
CA PRO A 68 2.19 1.26 -19.17
C PRO A 68 3.18 2.37 -19.49
N ARG A 69 2.69 3.45 -20.13
CA ARG A 69 3.55 4.56 -20.53
C ARG A 69 3.79 5.48 -19.32
N PRO A 70 5.08 5.77 -18.96
CA PRO A 70 5.40 6.78 -17.95
C PRO A 70 4.70 8.12 -18.23
N GLU A 71 4.40 8.84 -17.17
CA GLU A 71 3.74 10.16 -17.18
C GLU A 71 2.25 10.14 -17.58
N THR A 72 1.66 8.97 -17.81
CA THR A 72 0.24 8.85 -18.18
C THR A 72 -0.65 8.24 -17.10
N GLY A 73 -0.07 7.79 -15.98
CA GLY A 73 -0.84 7.34 -14.82
C GLY A 73 -1.70 8.45 -14.23
N LEU A 74 -2.73 8.07 -13.47
CA LEU A 74 -3.68 9.02 -12.92
C LEU A 74 -3.04 9.90 -11.85
N ASP A 75 -3.54 11.13 -11.75
CA ASP A 75 -3.32 12.03 -10.63
C ASP A 75 -4.10 11.55 -9.39
N LYS A 76 -3.47 11.62 -8.21
CA LYS A 76 -4.03 11.09 -6.97
C LYS A 76 -5.26 11.84 -6.48
N GLU A 77 -5.27 13.16 -6.54
CA GLU A 77 -6.42 13.95 -6.08
C GLU A 77 -7.64 13.70 -6.97
N TRP A 78 -7.41 13.63 -8.28
CA TRP A 78 -8.45 13.29 -9.22
C TRP A 78 -8.99 11.88 -8.95
N TYR A 79 -8.11 10.90 -8.73
CA TYR A 79 -8.44 9.51 -8.40
C TYR A 79 -9.30 9.41 -7.14
N GLN A 80 -8.90 10.09 -6.06
CA GLN A 80 -9.63 10.09 -4.80
C GLN A 80 -11.05 10.66 -4.95
N LYS A 81 -11.19 11.79 -5.66
CA LYS A 81 -12.50 12.41 -5.94
C LYS A 81 -13.39 11.49 -6.78
N LYS A 82 -12.81 10.87 -7.80
CA LYS A 82 -13.52 9.91 -8.65
C LYS A 82 -13.98 8.69 -7.87
N ASN A 83 -13.12 8.11 -7.05
CA ASN A 83 -13.46 6.95 -6.22
C ASN A 83 -14.53 7.28 -5.20
N GLN A 84 -14.44 8.43 -4.53
CA GLN A 84 -15.49 8.87 -3.61
C GLN A 84 -16.85 8.93 -4.30
N TRP A 85 -16.92 9.49 -5.52
CA TRP A 85 -18.15 9.51 -6.29
C TRP A 85 -18.63 8.10 -6.67
N LEU A 86 -17.73 7.21 -7.12
CA LEU A 86 -18.07 5.82 -7.46
C LEU A 86 -18.61 5.06 -6.24
N LYS A 87 -18.01 5.26 -5.07
CA LYS A 87 -18.49 4.66 -3.80
C LYS A 87 -19.88 5.14 -3.43
N ILE A 88 -20.22 6.42 -3.64
CA ILE A 88 -21.57 6.96 -3.43
C ILE A 88 -22.57 6.28 -4.37
N GLN A 89 -22.15 5.85 -5.57
CA GLN A 89 -23.02 5.06 -6.46
C GLN A 89 -23.15 3.59 -6.06
N GLY A 90 -22.47 3.14 -4.99
CA GLY A 90 -22.50 1.76 -4.50
C GLY A 90 -21.54 0.80 -5.21
N LEU A 91 -20.62 1.32 -6.03
CA LEU A 91 -19.68 0.51 -6.79
C LEU A 91 -18.45 0.13 -5.97
N LEU A 92 -18.00 -1.11 -6.12
CA LEU A 92 -16.66 -1.53 -5.70
C LEU A 92 -15.63 -0.98 -6.67
N VAL A 93 -14.55 -0.40 -6.13
CA VAL A 93 -13.49 0.23 -6.93
C VAL A 93 -12.25 -0.63 -6.94
N GLN A 94 -11.68 -0.84 -8.11
CA GLN A 94 -10.45 -1.60 -8.30
C GLN A 94 -9.35 -0.75 -8.95
N GLY A 95 -8.10 -1.01 -8.52
CA GLY A 95 -6.93 -0.34 -9.05
C GLY A 95 -5.71 -1.27 -9.09
N PHE A 96 -4.63 -0.79 -9.72
CA PHE A 96 -3.42 -1.58 -9.95
C PHE A 96 -2.20 -0.90 -9.34
N VAL A 97 -1.31 -1.73 -8.79
CA VAL A 97 0.06 -1.35 -8.44
C VAL A 97 1.05 -2.12 -9.30
N PRO A 98 2.26 -1.58 -9.56
CA PRO A 98 3.27 -2.33 -10.29
C PRO A 98 3.78 -3.51 -9.48
N GLY A 99 4.33 -4.52 -10.18
CA GLY A 99 5.21 -5.51 -9.58
C GLY A 99 6.61 -4.93 -9.32
N ASP A 100 7.48 -5.73 -8.70
CA ASP A 100 8.90 -5.40 -8.49
C ASP A 100 9.84 -6.39 -9.22
N THR A 101 9.26 -7.43 -9.83
CA THR A 101 9.96 -8.39 -10.70
C THR A 101 9.10 -8.68 -11.92
N GLU A 102 9.71 -9.23 -12.99
CA GLU A 102 9.01 -9.65 -14.21
C GLU A 102 8.07 -8.59 -14.76
N LEU A 103 8.56 -7.36 -14.89
CA LEU A 103 7.77 -6.26 -15.41
C LEU A 103 7.32 -6.54 -16.85
N ARG A 104 6.05 -6.22 -17.15
CA ARG A 104 5.45 -6.51 -18.47
C ARG A 104 5.97 -5.60 -19.57
N GLY A 105 6.27 -6.22 -20.73
CA GLY A 105 6.62 -5.51 -21.93
C GLY A 105 5.43 -4.77 -22.57
N PRO A 106 5.70 -3.92 -23.56
CA PRO A 106 7.01 -3.71 -24.18
C PRO A 106 7.90 -2.66 -23.46
N LEU A 107 7.36 -1.88 -22.50
CA LEU A 107 8.08 -0.77 -21.89
C LEU A 107 8.87 -1.15 -20.63
N TYR A 108 8.46 -2.19 -19.92
CA TYR A 108 9.10 -2.64 -18.66
C TYR A 108 9.23 -1.53 -17.60
N GLN A 109 8.21 -0.68 -17.51
CA GLN A 109 8.18 0.49 -16.61
C GLN A 109 7.16 0.35 -15.47
N GLY A 110 6.68 -0.89 -15.25
CA GLY A 110 5.61 -1.17 -14.29
C GLY A 110 4.22 -0.72 -14.78
N LEU A 111 3.19 -1.27 -14.17
CA LEU A 111 1.80 -1.08 -14.57
C LEU A 111 0.94 -0.51 -13.42
N PRO A 112 1.19 0.71 -12.96
CA PRO A 112 0.41 1.35 -11.91
C PRO A 112 -0.86 2.00 -12.45
N THR A 113 -1.86 2.18 -11.57
CA THR A 113 -2.99 3.09 -11.80
C THR A 113 -2.59 4.55 -11.55
N LEU A 114 -1.93 4.82 -10.42
CA LEU A 114 -1.42 6.16 -10.10
C LEU A 114 0.02 6.35 -10.60
N GLU A 115 0.31 7.49 -11.24
CA GLU A 115 1.66 7.74 -11.74
C GLU A 115 2.70 7.76 -10.59
N GLU A 116 2.33 8.28 -9.43
CA GLU A 116 3.22 8.33 -8.27
C GLU A 116 3.60 6.95 -7.71
N HIS A 117 2.92 5.88 -8.12
CA HIS A 117 3.25 4.51 -7.72
C HIS A 117 4.26 3.84 -8.65
N ARG A 118 4.64 4.48 -9.76
CA ARG A 118 5.63 3.93 -10.70
C ARG A 118 7.00 3.82 -10.00
N GLY A 119 7.53 2.59 -9.93
CA GLY A 119 8.77 2.29 -9.23
C GLY A 119 8.72 2.41 -7.70
N VAL A 120 7.53 2.55 -7.12
CA VAL A 120 7.32 2.51 -5.67
C VAL A 120 7.12 1.06 -5.23
N HIS A 121 7.48 0.76 -3.99
CA HIS A 121 7.27 -0.54 -3.37
C HIS A 121 5.82 -1.02 -3.51
N PRO A 122 5.54 -2.22 -4.05
CA PRO A 122 4.18 -2.67 -4.39
C PRO A 122 3.19 -2.60 -3.22
N LEU A 123 3.59 -3.06 -2.03
CA LEU A 123 2.73 -2.99 -0.84
C LEU A 123 2.48 -1.54 -0.41
N ALA A 124 3.46 -0.64 -0.52
CA ALA A 124 3.25 0.78 -0.19
C ALA A 124 2.21 1.42 -1.12
N GLY A 125 2.30 1.15 -2.42
CA GLY A 125 1.29 1.58 -3.40
C GLY A 125 -0.08 0.98 -3.12
N ALA A 126 -0.15 -0.31 -2.76
CA ALA A 126 -1.41 -0.98 -2.43
C ALA A 126 -2.10 -0.34 -1.21
N LEU A 127 -1.36 -0.08 -0.15
CA LEU A 127 -1.88 0.57 1.06
C LEU A 127 -2.36 2.00 0.77
N ASP A 128 -1.67 2.71 -0.11
CA ASP A 128 -2.06 4.05 -0.54
C ASP A 128 -3.34 4.04 -1.40
N LEU A 129 -3.51 3.06 -2.31
CA LEU A 129 -4.77 2.87 -3.05
C LEU A 129 -5.93 2.56 -2.10
N LEU A 130 -5.75 1.64 -1.14
CA LEU A 130 -6.77 1.31 -0.14
C LEU A 130 -7.18 2.55 0.68
N ALA A 131 -6.22 3.39 1.08
CA ALA A 131 -6.47 4.67 1.75
C ALA A 131 -7.18 5.70 0.84
N SER A 132 -7.18 5.47 -0.49
CA SER A 132 -7.78 6.32 -1.51
C SER A 132 -9.14 5.80 -2.03
N ASN A 133 -9.92 5.13 -1.16
CA ASN A 133 -11.23 4.56 -1.47
C ASN A 133 -11.22 3.48 -2.58
N THR A 134 -10.14 2.71 -2.66
CA THR A 134 -10.06 1.50 -3.48
C THR A 134 -10.41 0.29 -2.63
N ASP A 135 -11.24 -0.63 -3.13
CA ASP A 135 -11.64 -1.83 -2.39
C ASP A 135 -10.74 -3.03 -2.71
N ILE A 136 -10.30 -3.14 -3.95
CA ILE A 136 -9.51 -4.26 -4.44
C ILE A 136 -8.29 -3.76 -5.20
N VAL A 137 -7.12 -4.30 -4.87
CA VAL A 137 -5.86 -3.95 -5.52
C VAL A 137 -5.31 -5.17 -6.25
N TYR A 138 -4.94 -4.98 -7.50
CA TYR A 138 -4.27 -5.98 -8.33
C TYR A 138 -2.81 -5.60 -8.58
N ILE A 139 -1.98 -6.61 -8.76
CA ILE A 139 -0.63 -6.43 -9.29
C ILE A 139 -0.72 -6.39 -10.81
N GLY A 140 -0.28 -5.30 -11.42
CA GLY A 140 -0.36 -5.09 -12.88
C GLY A 140 0.66 -5.89 -13.66
N ASP A 141 1.82 -6.15 -13.08
CA ASP A 141 2.91 -6.93 -13.66
C ASP A 141 2.82 -8.42 -13.32
N ALA A 142 3.68 -9.25 -13.91
CA ALA A 142 3.61 -10.70 -13.75
C ALA A 142 4.22 -11.21 -12.43
N GLY A 143 5.15 -10.46 -11.82
CA GLY A 143 5.92 -10.96 -10.68
C GLY A 143 6.02 -9.99 -9.50
N LEU A 144 6.09 -10.61 -8.31
CA LEU A 144 6.53 -10.00 -7.06
C LEU A 144 7.70 -10.81 -6.50
N SER A 145 8.70 -10.14 -5.96
CA SER A 145 9.79 -10.79 -5.22
C SER A 145 9.25 -11.54 -4.00
N GLU A 146 9.99 -12.54 -3.54
CA GLU A 146 9.61 -13.33 -2.37
C GLU A 146 9.39 -12.45 -1.14
N ASN A 147 10.27 -11.48 -0.91
CA ASN A 147 10.14 -10.54 0.21
C ASN A 147 8.83 -9.75 0.13
N VAL A 148 8.46 -9.24 -1.04
CA VAL A 148 7.22 -8.48 -1.21
C VAL A 148 6.00 -9.39 -1.07
N GLN A 149 6.06 -10.64 -1.55
CA GLN A 149 4.99 -11.61 -1.32
C GLN A 149 4.79 -11.89 0.17
N GLU A 150 5.88 -12.05 0.94
CA GLU A 150 5.82 -12.23 2.39
C GLU A 150 5.21 -11.00 3.09
N GLN A 151 5.59 -9.80 2.66
CA GLN A 151 5.03 -8.55 3.20
C GLN A 151 3.52 -8.42 2.93
N PHE A 152 3.05 -8.77 1.72
CA PHE A 152 1.61 -8.83 1.43
C PHE A 152 0.90 -9.88 2.29
N ALA A 153 1.48 -11.07 2.43
CA ALA A 153 0.90 -12.15 3.24
C ALA A 153 0.80 -11.75 4.72
N SER A 154 1.86 -11.14 5.29
CA SER A 154 1.86 -10.62 6.65
C SER A 154 0.81 -9.53 6.86
N PHE A 155 0.72 -8.59 5.91
CA PHE A 155 -0.29 -7.54 6.02
C PHE A 155 -1.71 -8.09 5.91
N GLN A 156 -1.98 -8.97 4.97
CA GLN A 156 -3.30 -9.57 4.80
C GLN A 156 -3.73 -10.41 6.02
N LYS A 157 -2.81 -11.15 6.59
CA LYS A 157 -3.09 -12.12 7.66
C LYS A 157 -3.10 -11.48 9.05
N GLU A 158 -2.18 -10.56 9.31
CA GLU A 158 -1.90 -10.02 10.64
C GLU A 158 -1.98 -8.49 10.72
N GLN A 159 -2.31 -7.80 9.62
CA GLN A 159 -2.29 -6.33 9.49
C GLN A 159 -0.95 -5.73 9.96
N THR A 160 0.15 -6.42 9.65
CA THR A 160 1.51 -6.07 10.09
C THR A 160 2.38 -5.71 8.89
N VAL A 161 2.97 -4.53 8.91
CA VAL A 161 3.95 -4.09 7.91
C VAL A 161 5.33 -4.61 8.29
N LEU A 162 5.90 -5.53 7.49
CA LEU A 162 7.27 -5.99 7.69
C LEU A 162 8.25 -4.98 7.10
N LEU A 163 9.33 -4.71 7.84
CA LEU A 163 10.42 -3.83 7.45
C LEU A 163 11.76 -4.54 7.64
N HIS A 164 12.46 -4.78 6.53
CA HIS A 164 13.82 -5.32 6.57
C HIS A 164 14.82 -4.24 7.01
N THR A 165 15.71 -4.61 7.90
CA THR A 165 16.61 -3.66 8.55
C THR A 165 18.06 -4.14 8.52
N GLU A 166 18.98 -3.17 8.48
CA GLU A 166 20.42 -3.37 8.56
C GLU A 166 20.94 -2.72 9.85
N PRO A 167 21.80 -3.41 10.62
CA PRO A 167 22.32 -2.88 11.87
C PRO A 167 23.29 -1.71 11.65
N VAL A 168 23.27 -0.76 12.56
CA VAL A 168 24.29 0.28 12.78
C VAL A 168 25.01 0.01 14.09
N ASP A 169 24.31 -0.57 15.06
CA ASP A 169 24.80 -0.93 16.38
C ASP A 169 24.38 -2.35 16.74
N GLU A 170 25.25 -3.32 16.57
CA GLU A 170 24.96 -4.74 16.80
C GLU A 170 24.56 -5.06 18.25
N GLU A 171 25.05 -4.31 19.25
CA GLU A 171 24.75 -4.58 20.66
C GLU A 171 23.28 -4.35 21.00
N PHE A 172 22.65 -3.31 20.41
CA PHE A 172 21.25 -3.01 20.65
C PHE A 172 20.32 -3.45 19.49
N TYR A 173 20.87 -4.06 18.46
CA TYR A 173 20.08 -4.43 17.30
C TYR A 173 19.02 -5.47 17.62
N GLU A 174 19.38 -6.53 18.36
CA GLU A 174 18.42 -7.56 18.76
C GLU A 174 17.27 -6.99 19.64
N TYR A 175 17.55 -5.91 20.37
CA TYR A 175 16.56 -5.26 21.22
C TYR A 175 15.44 -4.58 20.43
N ILE A 176 15.73 -4.08 19.22
CA ILE A 176 14.74 -3.38 18.39
C ILE A 176 13.97 -4.32 17.47
N LEU A 177 14.44 -5.56 17.24
CA LEU A 177 13.76 -6.50 16.35
C LEU A 177 12.42 -6.98 16.90
N GLY A 178 11.58 -7.51 16.00
CA GLY A 178 10.27 -8.07 16.34
C GLY A 178 9.10 -7.11 16.12
N LYS A 179 7.96 -7.47 16.70
CA LYS A 179 6.68 -6.76 16.51
C LYS A 179 6.58 -5.50 17.38
N HIS A 180 6.04 -4.45 16.78
CA HIS A 180 5.74 -3.17 17.40
C HIS A 180 4.35 -2.69 16.97
N THR A 181 3.76 -1.82 17.78
CA THR A 181 2.55 -1.09 17.42
C THR A 181 2.86 0.41 17.43
N ASN A 182 2.49 1.15 16.38
CA ASN A 182 2.59 2.61 16.40
C ASN A 182 1.60 3.17 17.43
N ARG A 183 2.01 4.18 18.18
CA ARG A 183 1.13 4.84 19.15
C ARG A 183 -0.11 5.42 18.48
N GLN A 184 -1.20 5.55 19.25
CA GLN A 184 -2.45 6.16 18.78
C GLN A 184 -2.31 7.67 18.53
N ASP A 185 -1.42 8.34 19.27
CA ASP A 185 -1.02 9.72 19.06
C ASP A 185 0.08 9.78 17.98
N ASP A 186 -0.32 9.81 16.70
CA ASP A 186 0.61 9.78 15.56
C ASP A 186 1.52 11.02 15.54
N ALA A 187 2.81 10.80 15.75
CA ALA A 187 3.78 11.88 15.72
C ALA A 187 4.11 12.29 14.28
N ARG A 188 4.34 13.59 14.05
CA ARG A 188 4.63 14.15 12.72
C ARG A 188 5.88 13.54 12.09
N ASP A 189 6.96 13.44 12.85
CA ASP A 189 8.31 13.17 12.33
C ASP A 189 8.78 11.73 12.51
N VAL A 190 8.14 10.98 13.42
CA VAL A 190 8.55 9.61 13.78
C VAL A 190 7.36 8.68 13.99
N ILE A 191 7.57 7.39 13.81
CA ILE A 191 6.72 6.31 14.29
C ILE A 191 7.26 5.89 15.64
N ARG A 192 6.40 5.79 16.65
CA ARG A 192 6.80 5.51 18.03
C ARG A 192 6.28 4.15 18.46
N SER A 193 7.17 3.26 18.91
CA SER A 193 6.75 2.00 19.50
C SER A 193 5.97 2.22 20.79
N ALA A 194 4.75 1.69 20.87
CA ALA A 194 3.88 1.87 22.05
C ALA A 194 4.47 1.22 23.31
N ASP A 195 5.14 0.08 23.15
CA ASP A 195 5.54 -0.80 24.27
C ASP A 195 7.01 -0.70 24.64
N ALA A 196 7.85 -0.07 23.80
CA ALA A 196 9.31 -0.11 23.95
C ALA A 196 9.78 0.38 25.34
N ARG A 197 9.31 1.53 25.78
CA ARG A 197 9.75 2.12 27.06
C ARG A 197 9.28 1.38 28.32
N PHE A 198 8.40 0.39 28.18
CA PHE A 198 7.95 -0.45 29.30
C PHE A 198 8.74 -1.76 29.41
N ARG A 199 9.65 -2.01 28.44
CA ARG A 199 10.55 -3.17 28.51
C ARG A 199 11.63 -2.91 29.53
N GLU A 200 11.99 -3.93 30.31
CA GLU A 200 13.19 -3.87 31.11
C GLU A 200 14.42 -3.83 30.20
N ILE A 201 15.21 -2.79 30.33
CA ILE A 201 16.42 -2.60 29.54
C ILE A 201 17.57 -2.13 30.42
N PRO A 202 18.80 -2.62 30.24
CA PRO A 202 19.96 -2.10 30.93
C PRO A 202 20.21 -0.63 30.55
N PRO A 203 21.01 0.12 31.31
CA PRO A 203 21.41 1.46 30.93
C PRO A 203 21.96 1.50 29.51
N ILE A 204 21.43 2.41 28.69
CA ILE A 204 21.82 2.58 27.29
C ILE A 204 22.82 3.74 27.22
N PRO A 205 24.11 3.50 27.02
CA PRO A 205 25.09 4.57 26.89
C PRO A 205 24.88 5.35 25.60
N ALA A 206 25.21 6.65 25.62
CA ALA A 206 25.17 7.49 24.43
C ALA A 206 26.25 7.06 23.42
N ARG A 207 25.81 6.62 22.22
CA ARG A 207 26.70 6.26 21.08
C ARG A 207 25.93 6.31 19.75
N ASN A 208 26.65 6.40 18.65
CA ASN A 208 26.05 6.51 17.31
C ASN A 208 24.98 7.64 17.22
N THR A 209 25.21 8.75 17.91
CA THR A 209 24.32 9.90 18.01
C THR A 209 24.43 10.80 16.77
N ALA A 210 24.36 10.19 15.58
CA ALA A 210 24.53 10.83 14.29
C ALA A 210 23.22 11.43 13.77
N THR A 211 23.30 12.09 12.60
CA THR A 211 22.11 12.48 11.82
C THR A 211 21.20 11.27 11.59
N ARG A 212 19.93 11.44 11.87
CA ARG A 212 18.88 10.43 11.78
C ARG A 212 18.18 10.56 10.44
N MET A 213 18.73 9.91 9.42
CA MET A 213 18.13 9.92 8.08
C MET A 213 16.76 9.23 8.11
N LYS A 214 15.87 9.53 7.14
CA LYS A 214 14.61 8.79 6.95
C LYS A 214 14.87 7.28 6.96
N GLY A 215 14.08 6.54 7.75
CA GLY A 215 14.26 5.11 7.93
C GLY A 215 15.25 4.72 9.02
N SER A 216 15.84 5.68 9.76
CA SER A 216 16.65 5.36 10.93
C SER A 216 15.76 4.82 12.06
N ILE A 217 16.18 3.70 12.64
CA ILE A 217 15.57 3.13 13.85
C ILE A 217 16.45 3.58 15.01
N THR A 218 15.83 4.28 15.95
CA THR A 218 16.55 4.95 17.04
C THR A 218 16.13 4.42 18.38
N LEU A 219 17.03 4.56 19.36
CA LEU A 219 16.82 4.18 20.75
C LEU A 219 17.30 5.32 21.64
N ASP A 220 16.40 5.85 22.46
CA ASP A 220 16.71 6.90 23.42
C ASP A 220 17.66 6.37 24.48
N ASN A 221 18.79 7.09 24.68
CA ASN A 221 19.85 6.70 25.62
C ASN A 221 19.64 7.31 27.03
N GLU A 222 20.56 6.98 27.96
CA GLU A 222 20.50 7.41 29.36
C GLU A 222 20.37 8.92 29.57
N LYS A 223 20.85 9.74 28.63
CA LYS A 223 20.72 11.20 28.71
C LYS A 223 19.27 11.67 28.53
N TYR A 224 18.38 10.85 27.98
CA TYR A 224 16.96 11.15 27.87
C TYR A 224 16.15 10.83 29.16
N LEU A 225 16.86 10.36 30.20
CA LEU A 225 16.27 10.09 31.54
C LEU A 225 15.05 9.14 31.44
N ARG A 226 13.87 9.63 31.86
CA ARG A 226 12.64 8.82 31.84
C ARG A 226 12.18 8.31 30.48
N TYR A 227 12.74 8.82 29.39
CA TYR A 227 12.45 8.37 28.04
C TYR A 227 13.45 7.32 27.53
N MET A 228 14.50 7.01 28.30
CA MET A 228 15.46 5.98 27.94
C MET A 228 14.73 4.68 27.52
N GLY A 229 15.13 4.08 26.41
CA GLY A 229 14.52 2.87 25.88
C GLY A 229 13.35 3.10 24.92
N GLU A 230 12.96 4.34 24.64
CA GLU A 230 11.95 4.61 23.60
C GLU A 230 12.53 4.26 22.21
N ILE A 231 11.81 3.44 21.44
CA ILE A 231 12.16 3.07 20.05
C ILE A 231 11.33 3.91 19.09
N GLN A 232 12.02 4.54 18.13
CA GLN A 232 11.38 5.35 17.10
C GLN A 232 11.92 4.98 15.71
N LEU A 233 11.06 5.12 14.68
CA LEU A 233 11.42 5.02 13.27
C LEU A 233 11.17 6.38 12.61
N THR A 234 12.19 6.97 11.99
CA THR A 234 12.11 8.32 11.42
C THR A 234 11.36 8.34 10.09
N LYS A 235 10.38 9.26 9.97
CA LYS A 235 9.62 9.53 8.74
C LYS A 235 10.36 10.48 7.79
N TYR A 236 11.25 11.31 8.35
CA TYR A 236 12.05 12.33 7.65
C TYR A 236 13.47 12.36 8.19
N ASP A 237 14.35 13.08 7.49
CA ASP A 237 15.70 13.35 7.98
C ASP A 237 15.64 14.30 9.19
N LEU A 238 16.25 13.90 10.29
CA LEU A 238 16.30 14.65 11.53
C LEU A 238 17.75 14.93 11.93
N PRO A 239 18.05 16.05 12.61
CA PRO A 239 19.41 16.35 13.05
C PRO A 239 19.91 15.32 14.05
N ALA A 240 21.23 15.27 14.24
CA ALA A 240 21.83 14.53 15.31
C ALA A 240 21.35 15.02 16.69
N ASP A 241 21.20 14.10 17.64
CA ASP A 241 20.83 14.39 19.03
C ASP A 241 21.65 13.47 19.94
N GLU A 242 22.43 14.07 20.86
CA GLU A 242 23.29 13.31 21.78
C GLU A 242 22.53 12.35 22.71
N LYS A 243 21.20 12.50 22.81
CA LYS A 243 20.32 11.67 23.65
C LYS A 243 19.70 10.50 22.86
N VAL A 244 19.95 10.40 21.54
CA VAL A 244 19.32 9.44 20.64
C VAL A 244 20.36 8.65 19.88
N ASN A 245 20.41 7.35 20.10
CA ASN A 245 21.29 6.43 19.38
C ASN A 245 20.62 5.96 18.09
N VAL A 246 21.33 5.96 16.97
CA VAL A 246 20.90 5.28 15.74
C VAL A 246 21.35 3.82 15.85
N VAL A 247 20.39 2.89 15.89
CA VAL A 247 20.63 1.45 16.09
C VAL A 247 20.60 0.66 14.79
N ALA A 248 19.68 1.00 13.90
CA ALA A 248 19.54 0.33 12.62
C ALA A 248 18.94 1.27 11.56
N LYS A 249 18.84 0.77 10.33
CA LYS A 249 18.18 1.44 9.21
C LYS A 249 17.28 0.48 8.45
N VAL A 250 16.12 0.94 8.05
CA VAL A 250 15.28 0.26 7.06
C VAL A 250 15.98 0.27 5.71
N ILE A 251 15.90 -0.81 4.95
CA ILE A 251 16.50 -0.86 3.61
C ILE A 251 15.84 0.16 2.67
N LYS A 252 16.60 0.63 1.68
CA LYS A 252 16.19 1.74 0.82
C LYS A 252 14.88 1.48 0.08
N GLU A 253 14.71 0.28 -0.41
CA GLU A 253 13.56 -0.15 -1.20
C GLU A 253 12.24 -0.08 -0.41
N GLU A 254 12.31 -0.18 0.92
CA GLU A 254 11.15 -0.23 1.81
C GLU A 254 10.83 1.11 2.50
N LEU A 255 11.62 2.15 2.25
CA LEU A 255 11.35 3.49 2.80
C LEU A 255 9.94 4.02 2.47
N PRO A 256 9.31 3.70 1.32
CA PRO A 256 7.93 4.10 1.05
C PRO A 256 6.90 3.49 2.01
N LEU A 257 7.15 2.29 2.57
CA LEU A 257 6.27 1.63 3.54
C LEU A 257 6.13 2.42 4.84
N ILE A 258 7.15 3.17 5.24
CA ILE A 258 7.14 3.96 6.47
C ILE A 258 5.97 4.95 6.50
N ASN A 259 5.66 5.55 5.36
CA ASN A 259 4.56 6.51 5.24
C ASN A 259 3.18 5.86 5.36
N GLN A 260 3.10 4.55 5.23
CA GLN A 260 1.86 3.78 5.32
C GLN A 260 1.54 3.30 6.73
N ILE A 261 2.50 3.36 7.67
CA ILE A 261 2.30 2.97 9.06
C ILE A 261 1.59 4.11 9.81
N LYS A 262 0.28 3.99 9.97
CA LYS A 262 -0.58 4.98 10.64
C LYS A 262 -0.70 4.69 12.15
N ALA A 263 -1.38 5.58 12.88
CA ALA A 263 -1.69 5.40 14.30
C ALA A 263 -2.31 4.03 14.58
N GLY A 264 -1.81 3.33 15.58
CA GLY A 264 -2.30 2.02 16.01
C GLY A 264 -1.96 0.84 15.10
N MET A 265 -1.30 1.07 13.96
CA MET A 265 -0.92 -0.03 13.06
C MET A 265 0.27 -0.81 13.61
N ASN A 266 0.26 -2.12 13.33
CA ASN A 266 1.36 -3.00 13.64
C ASN A 266 2.43 -2.95 12.55
N TYR A 267 3.69 -3.02 12.98
CA TYR A 267 4.85 -3.19 12.10
C TYR A 267 5.87 -4.10 12.77
N GLN A 268 6.79 -4.64 11.99
CA GLN A 268 7.80 -5.54 12.49
C GLN A 268 9.14 -5.25 11.85
N PHE A 269 10.16 -5.10 12.68
CA PHE A 269 11.55 -5.06 12.21
C PHE A 269 12.10 -6.47 12.13
N ILE A 270 12.62 -6.83 10.96
CA ILE A 270 13.28 -8.11 10.70
C ILE A 270 14.68 -7.85 10.14
N ARG A 271 15.60 -8.74 10.46
CA ARG A 271 16.97 -8.66 9.93
C ARG A 271 16.95 -8.95 8.43
N LYS A 272 17.56 -8.10 7.63
CA LYS A 272 17.83 -8.42 6.23
C LYS A 272 18.78 -9.60 6.18
N GLU A 273 18.38 -10.71 5.61
CA GLU A 273 19.26 -11.84 5.36
C GLU A 273 20.32 -11.44 4.34
N GLY A 274 21.58 -11.76 4.64
CA GLY A 274 22.69 -11.59 3.69
C GLY A 274 22.50 -12.55 2.51
N ARG A 275 22.58 -12.02 1.29
CA ARG A 275 22.67 -12.84 0.09
C ARG A 275 24.05 -13.47 0.00
#